data_0b0d5cb318a3787dd0686a6831b9f839
#
_entry.id   0b0d5cb318a3787dd0686a6831b9f839
#
_cell.length_a   1.000
_cell.length_b   1.000
_cell.length_c   1.000
_cell.angle_alpha   90.00
_cell.angle_beta   90.00
_cell.angle_gamma   90.00
#
_symmetry.space_group_name_H-M   'P 1'
#
loop_
_entity.id
_entity.type
_entity.pdbx_description
1 polymer ?
#
loop_
_entity_poly.entity_id
_entity_poly.type
_entity_poly.pdbx_seq_one_letter_code
_entity_poly.pdbx_strand_id
1 'polypeptide(L)'
;MEKRTEMHKALAQIVDRFKLDWRVLRGVMLTTGAVISGSAALAVLQPGEFVLQDLDIYVTSKNFATVVVFLKEQGYNVQIPTTDVHTSTYPKPNVILTHKNQTGDKIDLIAMTERHVVHAITQFHSTCVMNYIAYYGIVCLYPQWTMHKTGLVRTEWADQQAINKYRGRGFAMVYTPVELPKYERTHACGMHWGCVKARRELHDDLTLFVPFEDEEFNIHTEERMRVGWVLQNEHKCSLEHSG
;
A
#
# COMPACT_ATOMS: atom_id res chain seq x y z
N MET A 1 -0.12 20.38 -9.71
CA MET A 1 -0.64 21.02 -8.48
C MET A 1 -2.03 20.49 -8.14
N GLU A 2 -2.98 20.48 -9.05
CA GLU A 2 -4.37 20.04 -8.83
C GLU A 2 -4.50 18.61 -8.25
N LYS A 3 -3.87 17.60 -8.85
CA LYS A 3 -3.92 16.20 -8.36
C LYS A 3 -3.39 16.00 -6.93
N ARG A 4 -2.38 16.77 -6.52
CA ARG A 4 -1.88 16.68 -5.13
C ARG A 4 -2.93 17.17 -4.14
N THR A 5 -3.59 18.29 -4.46
CA THR A 5 -4.67 18.84 -3.66
C THR A 5 -5.85 17.88 -3.55
N GLU A 6 -6.20 17.18 -4.64
CA GLU A 6 -7.25 16.15 -4.64
C GLU A 6 -6.88 14.97 -3.74
N MET A 7 -5.65 14.49 -3.78
CA MET A 7 -5.17 13.41 -2.89
C MET A 7 -5.23 13.81 -1.42
N HIS A 8 -4.80 15.03 -1.07
CA HIS A 8 -4.90 15.52 0.31
C HIS A 8 -6.35 15.64 0.77
N LYS A 9 -7.26 16.13 -0.09
CA LYS A 9 -8.70 16.19 0.20
C LYS A 9 -9.29 14.78 0.40
N ALA A 10 -8.94 13.83 -0.47
CA ALA A 10 -9.41 12.46 -0.36
C ALA A 10 -8.92 11.81 0.95
N LEU A 11 -7.66 12.05 1.32
CA LEU A 11 -7.14 11.57 2.60
C LEU A 11 -7.90 12.16 3.78
N ALA A 12 -8.14 13.47 3.80
CA ALA A 12 -8.92 14.13 4.86
C ALA A 12 -10.32 13.52 4.98
N GLN A 13 -11.02 13.30 3.85
CA GLN A 13 -12.34 12.67 3.84
C GLN A 13 -12.31 11.22 4.37
N ILE A 14 -11.26 10.46 4.10
CA ILE A 14 -11.09 9.10 4.63
C ILE A 14 -10.90 9.15 6.14
N VAL A 15 -10.00 10.00 6.63
CA VAL A 15 -9.73 10.17 8.06
C VAL A 15 -10.99 10.59 8.82
N ASP A 16 -11.72 11.56 8.31
CA ASP A 16 -13.01 12.05 8.88
C ASP A 16 -14.06 10.94 8.90
N ARG A 17 -14.19 10.16 7.83
CA ARG A 17 -15.11 9.03 7.77
C ARG A 17 -14.85 8.01 8.86
N PHE A 18 -13.56 7.68 9.10
CA PHE A 18 -13.17 6.77 10.17
C PHE A 18 -13.06 7.47 11.53
N LYS A 19 -13.43 8.75 11.64
CA LYS A 19 -13.44 9.52 12.90
C LYS A 19 -12.12 9.49 13.65
N LEU A 20 -11.02 9.50 12.91
CA LEU A 20 -9.66 9.53 13.46
C LEU A 20 -9.18 10.99 13.59
N ASP A 21 -8.47 11.29 14.67
CA ASP A 21 -7.69 12.51 14.74
C ASP A 21 -6.42 12.36 13.90
N TRP A 22 -6.37 13.10 12.77
CA TRP A 22 -5.26 13.00 11.84
C TRP A 22 -3.91 13.38 12.45
N ARG A 23 -3.87 14.41 13.28
CA ARG A 23 -2.64 14.86 13.91
C ARG A 23 -2.11 13.82 14.89
N VAL A 24 -2.98 13.25 15.71
CA VAL A 24 -2.62 12.18 16.64
C VAL A 24 -2.20 10.92 15.88
N LEU A 25 -2.94 10.53 14.84
CA LEU A 25 -2.58 9.39 14.00
C LEU A 25 -1.19 9.56 13.36
N ARG A 26 -0.88 10.74 12.82
CA ARG A 26 0.46 11.02 12.26
C ARG A 26 1.56 10.90 13.31
N GLY A 27 1.33 11.37 14.53
CA GLY A 27 2.26 11.21 15.65
C GLY A 27 2.51 9.75 15.99
N VAL A 28 1.46 8.93 16.00
CA VAL A 28 1.57 7.48 16.18
C VAL A 28 2.32 6.84 15.01
N MET A 29 2.00 7.20 13.78
CA MET A 29 2.71 6.69 12.59
C MET A 29 4.20 7.05 12.62
N LEU A 30 4.55 8.26 13.04
CA LEU A 30 5.94 8.70 13.19
C LEU A 30 6.71 7.83 14.20
N THR A 31 6.12 7.57 15.36
CA THR A 31 6.81 6.86 16.45
C THR A 31 6.82 5.34 16.27
N THR A 32 5.84 4.79 15.54
CA THR A 32 5.67 3.34 15.37
C THR A 32 6.11 2.82 14.00
N GLY A 33 6.26 3.71 13.01
CA GLY A 33 6.45 3.33 11.61
C GLY A 33 5.18 2.70 10.99
N ALA A 34 4.01 2.86 11.63
CA ALA A 34 2.76 2.38 11.06
C ALA A 34 2.40 3.15 9.78
N VAL A 35 1.70 2.48 8.87
CA VAL A 35 1.22 3.08 7.62
C VAL A 35 -0.21 2.65 7.33
N ILE A 36 -0.97 3.51 6.67
CA ILE A 36 -2.24 3.13 6.04
C ILE A 36 -1.92 2.58 4.66
N SER A 37 -2.52 1.45 4.29
CA SER A 37 -2.30 0.83 2.96
C SER A 37 -3.59 0.22 2.40
N GLY A 38 -3.46 -0.75 1.50
CA GLY A 38 -4.59 -1.45 0.91
C GLY A 38 -5.53 -0.55 0.11
N SER A 39 -6.83 -0.78 0.29
CA SER A 39 -7.88 -0.04 -0.41
C SER A 39 -7.87 1.46 -0.11
N ALA A 40 -7.52 1.84 1.13
CA ALA A 40 -7.54 3.24 1.54
C ALA A 40 -6.46 4.07 0.85
N ALA A 41 -5.22 3.57 0.80
CA ALA A 41 -4.15 4.24 0.07
C ALA A 41 -4.47 4.36 -1.43
N LEU A 42 -5.07 3.32 -2.02
CA LEU A 42 -5.50 3.36 -3.41
C LEU A 42 -6.63 4.37 -3.64
N ALA A 43 -7.59 4.50 -2.72
CA ALA A 43 -8.68 5.47 -2.81
C ALA A 43 -8.18 6.93 -2.76
N VAL A 44 -7.09 7.18 -2.05
CA VAL A 44 -6.43 8.51 -2.06
C VAL A 44 -5.80 8.80 -3.42
N LEU A 45 -5.22 7.81 -4.09
CA LEU A 45 -4.63 7.95 -5.42
C LEU A 45 -5.67 8.04 -6.54
N GLN A 46 -6.85 7.46 -6.33
CA GLN A 46 -7.97 7.39 -7.27
C GLN A 46 -9.27 7.89 -6.57
N PRO A 47 -9.39 9.20 -6.30
CA PRO A 47 -10.51 9.75 -5.56
C PRO A 47 -11.85 9.50 -6.25
N GLY A 48 -12.88 9.11 -5.47
CA GLY A 48 -14.25 8.94 -5.98
C GLY A 48 -14.54 7.63 -6.71
N GLU A 49 -13.55 6.78 -6.91
CA GLU A 49 -13.72 5.56 -7.73
C GLU A 49 -14.44 4.41 -7.00
N PHE A 50 -14.36 4.34 -5.69
CA PHE A 50 -15.02 3.31 -4.90
C PHE A 50 -15.17 3.70 -3.43
N VAL A 51 -16.15 3.05 -2.77
CA VAL A 51 -16.40 3.25 -1.35
C VAL A 51 -15.56 2.29 -0.53
N LEU A 52 -14.87 2.82 0.48
CA LEU A 52 -14.12 2.01 1.44
C LEU A 52 -15.08 1.29 2.40
N GLN A 53 -14.78 0.06 2.76
CA GLN A 53 -15.50 -0.72 3.77
C GLN A 53 -14.75 -0.73 5.11
N ASP A 54 -13.44 -0.70 5.03
CA ASP A 54 -12.48 -0.83 6.10
C ASP A 54 -11.28 0.09 5.88
N LEU A 55 -10.48 0.28 6.91
CA LEU A 55 -9.21 0.98 6.88
C LEU A 55 -8.11 0.01 7.33
N ASP A 56 -7.16 -0.28 6.45
CA ASP A 56 -6.03 -1.16 6.75
C ASP A 56 -4.86 -0.36 7.32
N ILE A 57 -4.47 -0.64 8.57
CA ILE A 57 -3.27 -0.08 9.20
C ILE A 57 -2.25 -1.20 9.39
N TYR A 58 -1.08 -1.03 8.80
CA TYR A 58 0.04 -1.98 8.91
C TYR A 58 1.06 -1.46 9.90
N VAL A 59 1.55 -2.33 10.77
CA VAL A 59 2.54 -2.01 11.79
C VAL A 59 3.46 -3.21 12.03
N THR A 60 4.68 -2.97 12.51
CA THR A 60 5.54 -4.06 12.96
C THR A 60 5.00 -4.66 14.26
N SER A 61 5.19 -5.98 14.47
CA SER A 61 4.75 -6.66 15.71
C SER A 61 5.25 -5.99 16.99
N LYS A 62 6.43 -5.40 16.93
CA LYS A 62 7.03 -4.66 18.06
C LYS A 62 6.16 -3.48 18.52
N ASN A 63 5.54 -2.78 17.57
CA ASN A 63 4.81 -1.55 17.82
C ASN A 63 3.28 -1.75 17.81
N PHE A 64 2.82 -3.00 17.66
CA PHE A 64 1.40 -3.34 17.56
C PHE A 64 0.57 -2.83 18.73
N ALA A 65 1.03 -3.06 19.97
CA ALA A 65 0.32 -2.67 21.18
C ALA A 65 0.11 -1.14 21.25
N THR A 66 1.08 -0.34 20.81
CA THR A 66 0.96 1.11 20.80
C THR A 66 -0.18 1.58 19.88
N VAL A 67 -0.31 0.97 18.69
CA VAL A 67 -1.41 1.31 17.78
C VAL A 67 -2.75 0.81 18.31
N VAL A 68 -2.81 -0.34 19.00
CA VAL A 68 -4.04 -0.80 19.68
C VAL A 68 -4.53 0.22 20.72
N VAL A 69 -3.61 0.76 21.54
CA VAL A 69 -3.96 1.80 22.52
C VAL A 69 -4.54 3.03 21.83
N PHE A 70 -3.86 3.53 20.81
CA PHE A 70 -4.34 4.64 20.02
C PHE A 70 -5.76 4.39 19.46
N LEU A 71 -6.01 3.23 18.84
CA LEU A 71 -7.33 2.93 18.27
C LEU A 71 -8.43 2.92 19.34
N LYS A 72 -8.14 2.43 20.53
CA LYS A 72 -9.08 2.48 21.66
C LYS A 72 -9.39 3.92 22.09
N GLU A 73 -8.39 4.78 22.15
CA GLU A 73 -8.56 6.21 22.45
C GLU A 73 -9.37 6.93 21.39
N GLN A 74 -9.33 6.48 20.11
CA GLN A 74 -10.18 6.96 19.04
C GLN A 74 -11.59 6.31 19.02
N GLY A 75 -11.95 5.54 20.05
CA GLY A 75 -13.28 4.95 20.17
C GLY A 75 -13.47 3.58 19.51
N TYR A 76 -12.42 2.97 19.00
CA TYR A 76 -12.42 1.62 18.40
C TYR A 76 -12.24 0.53 19.48
N ASN A 77 -13.28 0.35 20.31
CA ASN A 77 -13.20 -0.46 21.52
C ASN A 77 -13.56 -1.94 21.32
N VAL A 78 -14.28 -2.28 20.24
CA VAL A 78 -14.64 -3.67 19.94
C VAL A 78 -13.51 -4.31 19.13
N GLN A 79 -12.95 -5.38 19.64
CA GLN A 79 -11.87 -6.12 18.97
C GLN A 79 -12.38 -7.51 18.58
N ILE A 80 -12.20 -7.87 17.31
CA ILE A 80 -12.56 -9.18 16.77
C ILE A 80 -11.30 -9.78 16.15
N PRO A 81 -10.74 -10.86 16.73
CA PRO A 81 -9.64 -11.58 16.10
C PRO A 81 -10.10 -12.11 14.74
N THR A 82 -9.35 -11.82 13.70
CA THR A 82 -9.61 -12.40 12.39
C THR A 82 -9.03 -13.82 12.37
N THR A 83 -9.91 -14.82 12.51
CA THR A 83 -9.54 -16.24 12.49
C THR A 83 -9.24 -16.75 11.08
N ASP A 84 -9.79 -16.09 10.06
CA ASP A 84 -9.56 -16.40 8.65
C ASP A 84 -8.38 -15.56 8.09
N VAL A 85 -7.19 -15.82 8.60
CA VAL A 85 -5.99 -15.51 7.84
C VAL A 85 -5.99 -16.49 6.68
N HIS A 86 -6.60 -16.11 5.56
CA HIS A 86 -6.53 -16.90 4.34
C HIS A 86 -5.07 -17.29 4.11
N THR A 87 -4.82 -18.59 4.20
CA THR A 87 -3.48 -19.19 4.26
C THR A 87 -2.71 -19.07 2.94
N SER A 88 -3.29 -18.42 1.96
CA SER A 88 -2.70 -18.17 0.66
C SER A 88 -2.18 -16.75 0.58
N THR A 89 -0.88 -16.56 0.61
CA THR A 89 -0.27 -15.70 -0.38
C THR A 89 0.19 -14.29 -0.03
N TYR A 90 0.39 -13.97 1.21
CA TYR A 90 1.13 -12.76 1.59
C TYR A 90 2.30 -13.14 2.50
N PRO A 91 3.31 -12.28 2.72
CA PRO A 91 4.07 -12.43 3.93
C PRO A 91 3.02 -12.45 5.04
N LYS A 92 2.88 -13.62 5.68
CA LYS A 92 1.77 -13.88 6.60
C LYS A 92 1.80 -12.83 7.71
N PRO A 93 0.74 -12.05 7.89
CA PRO A 93 0.66 -11.21 9.07
C PRO A 93 0.73 -12.10 10.30
N ASN A 94 1.44 -11.66 11.33
CA ASN A 94 1.44 -12.37 12.61
C ASN A 94 0.07 -12.35 13.26
N VAL A 95 -0.59 -11.20 13.16
CA VAL A 95 -1.90 -10.94 13.76
C VAL A 95 -2.66 -9.98 12.86
N ILE A 96 -3.93 -10.27 12.63
CA ILE A 96 -4.90 -9.31 12.14
C ILE A 96 -5.96 -9.14 13.24
N LEU A 97 -6.17 -7.90 13.66
CA LEU A 97 -7.15 -7.56 14.66
C LEU A 97 -8.10 -6.50 14.11
N THR A 98 -9.34 -6.89 13.85
CA THR A 98 -10.38 -5.96 13.43
C THR A 98 -10.89 -5.17 14.63
N HIS A 99 -10.78 -3.86 14.55
CA HIS A 99 -11.32 -2.93 15.53
C HIS A 99 -12.62 -2.30 14.99
N LYS A 100 -13.63 -2.15 15.84
CA LYS A 100 -14.88 -1.45 15.48
C LYS A 100 -15.19 -0.36 16.49
N ASN A 101 -15.71 0.74 15.95
CA ASN A 101 -16.30 1.81 16.75
C ASN A 101 -17.81 1.58 16.97
N GLN A 102 -18.46 2.50 17.68
CA GLN A 102 -19.91 2.42 17.96
C GLN A 102 -20.79 2.53 16.72
N THR A 103 -20.31 3.17 15.66
CA THR A 103 -21.03 3.31 14.38
C THR A 103 -20.81 2.13 13.44
N GLY A 104 -19.99 1.16 13.84
CA GLY A 104 -19.70 -0.04 13.05
C GLY A 104 -18.59 0.11 12.01
N ASP A 105 -17.92 1.28 11.97
CA ASP A 105 -16.75 1.46 11.11
C ASP A 105 -15.63 0.52 11.54
N LYS A 106 -14.91 -0.03 10.56
CA LYS A 106 -13.89 -1.06 10.80
C LYS A 106 -12.50 -0.56 10.47
N ILE A 107 -11.56 -0.87 11.35
CA ILE A 107 -10.13 -0.71 11.11
C ILE A 107 -9.47 -2.08 11.32
N ASP A 108 -8.79 -2.56 10.30
CA ASP A 108 -7.98 -3.77 10.39
C ASP A 108 -6.54 -3.38 10.71
N LEU A 109 -6.11 -3.74 11.91
CA LEU A 109 -4.72 -3.57 12.35
C LEU A 109 -3.94 -4.85 12.06
N ILE A 110 -2.94 -4.73 11.18
CA ILE A 110 -2.17 -5.85 10.64
C ILE A 110 -0.74 -5.78 11.18
N ALA A 111 -0.37 -6.76 12.01
CA ALA A 111 0.99 -6.88 12.54
C ALA A 111 1.88 -7.70 11.61
N MET A 112 3.01 -7.13 11.22
CA MET A 112 3.99 -7.76 10.34
C MET A 112 5.26 -8.14 11.11
N THR A 113 5.86 -9.28 10.73
CA THR A 113 7.15 -9.75 11.30
C THR A 113 8.34 -8.98 10.77
N GLU A 114 8.21 -8.41 9.57
CA GLU A 114 9.27 -7.71 8.90
C GLU A 114 9.81 -6.56 9.75
N ARG A 115 11.10 -6.27 9.56
CA ARG A 115 11.74 -5.13 10.21
C ARG A 115 11.09 -3.81 9.84
N HIS A 116 10.52 -3.72 8.62
CA HIS A 116 9.86 -2.54 8.08
C HIS A 116 8.56 -2.93 7.38
N VAL A 117 7.49 -2.25 7.70
CA VAL A 117 6.15 -2.50 7.13
C VAL A 117 6.13 -2.43 5.61
N VAL A 118 6.93 -1.54 5.01
CA VAL A 118 6.99 -1.37 3.56
C VAL A 118 7.44 -2.64 2.82
N HIS A 119 8.24 -3.50 3.45
CA HIS A 119 8.56 -4.81 2.86
C HIS A 119 7.31 -5.66 2.62
N ALA A 120 6.35 -5.64 3.54
CA ALA A 120 5.08 -6.33 3.35
C ALA A 120 4.30 -5.76 2.16
N ILE A 121 4.30 -4.43 2.01
CA ILE A 121 3.59 -3.75 0.93
C ILE A 121 4.19 -4.09 -0.43
N THR A 122 5.51 -4.22 -0.54
CA THR A 122 6.18 -4.66 -1.78
C THR A 122 5.87 -6.12 -2.15
N GLN A 123 5.25 -6.88 -1.25
CA GLN A 123 4.86 -8.28 -1.47
C GLN A 123 3.36 -8.44 -1.79
N PHE A 124 2.59 -7.38 -1.92
CA PHE A 124 1.16 -7.47 -2.22
C PHE A 124 0.86 -8.18 -3.55
N HIS A 125 -0.34 -8.75 -3.67
CA HIS A 125 -0.77 -9.58 -4.81
C HIS A 125 -0.71 -8.86 -6.17
N SER A 126 -0.70 -7.54 -6.18
CA SER A 126 -0.63 -6.76 -7.44
C SER A 126 -0.08 -5.36 -7.21
N THR A 127 0.51 -4.80 -8.25
CA THR A 127 1.16 -3.49 -8.20
C THR A 127 0.21 -2.33 -7.90
N CYS A 128 -1.07 -2.42 -8.28
CA CYS A 128 -2.03 -1.34 -8.05
C CYS A 128 -2.34 -1.11 -6.56
N VAL A 129 -2.03 -2.05 -5.69
CA VAL A 129 -2.20 -1.90 -4.23
C VAL A 129 -0.89 -1.70 -3.47
N MET A 130 0.24 -1.70 -4.16
CA MET A 130 1.54 -1.40 -3.57
C MET A 130 1.69 0.10 -3.32
N ASN A 131 0.82 0.63 -2.45
CA ASN A 131 0.75 2.04 -2.09
C ASN A 131 0.59 2.16 -0.58
N TYR A 132 1.05 3.27 -0.02
CA TYR A 132 0.84 3.51 1.40
C TYR A 132 0.85 5.01 1.72
N ILE A 133 0.28 5.33 2.88
CA ILE A 133 0.29 6.66 3.49
C ILE A 133 1.09 6.52 4.78
N ALA A 134 2.18 7.25 4.87
CA ALA A 134 3.03 7.36 6.05
C ALA A 134 2.86 8.72 6.71
N TYR A 135 3.48 8.94 7.88
CA TYR A 135 3.44 10.23 8.56
C TYR A 135 3.98 11.39 7.70
N TYR A 136 4.84 11.10 6.74
CA TYR A 136 5.53 12.09 5.90
C TYR A 136 4.90 12.32 4.52
N GLY A 137 3.97 11.48 4.11
CA GLY A 137 3.35 11.64 2.79
C GLY A 137 2.67 10.39 2.24
N ILE A 138 2.17 10.53 1.02
CA ILE A 138 1.50 9.48 0.24
C ILE A 138 2.51 8.90 -0.75
N VAL A 139 2.62 7.58 -0.81
CA VAL A 139 3.58 6.87 -1.65
C VAL A 139 2.88 5.87 -2.55
N CYS A 140 3.19 5.92 -3.86
CA CYS A 140 2.76 4.92 -4.83
C CYS A 140 3.99 4.32 -5.51
N LEU A 141 4.20 3.00 -5.36
CA LEU A 141 5.41 2.35 -5.86
C LEU A 141 5.39 2.13 -7.38
N TYR A 142 4.20 2.04 -7.98
CA TYR A 142 4.01 1.81 -9.41
C TYR A 142 3.01 2.80 -10.03
N PRO A 143 3.27 4.13 -9.95
CA PRO A 143 2.33 5.15 -10.41
C PRO A 143 2.01 5.05 -11.90
N GLN A 144 2.98 4.62 -12.72
CA GLN A 144 2.82 4.46 -14.16
C GLN A 144 1.64 3.54 -14.54
N TRP A 145 1.39 2.51 -13.71
CA TRP A 145 0.31 1.56 -13.94
C TRP A 145 -0.91 1.87 -13.07
N THR A 146 -0.69 2.16 -11.79
CA THR A 146 -1.77 2.45 -10.84
C THR A 146 -2.64 3.61 -11.28
N MET A 147 -2.02 4.70 -11.77
CA MET A 147 -2.76 5.88 -12.24
C MET A 147 -3.52 5.63 -13.56
N HIS A 148 -3.19 4.57 -14.29
CA HIS A 148 -3.93 4.10 -15.47
C HIS A 148 -4.88 2.93 -15.15
N LYS A 149 -5.23 2.75 -13.88
CA LYS A 149 -6.09 1.65 -13.41
C LYS A 149 -5.64 0.27 -13.88
N THR A 150 -4.33 0.04 -13.86
CA THR A 150 -3.74 -1.25 -14.22
C THR A 150 -2.95 -1.80 -13.05
N GLY A 151 -3.07 -3.10 -12.80
CA GLY A 151 -2.30 -3.83 -11.79
C GLY A 151 -1.69 -5.09 -12.38
N LEU A 152 -0.37 -5.22 -12.31
CA LEU A 152 0.30 -6.48 -12.60
C LEU A 152 0.13 -7.42 -11.42
N VAL A 153 -0.50 -8.55 -11.66
CA VAL A 153 -0.75 -9.59 -10.66
C VAL A 153 0.53 -10.40 -10.45
N ARG A 154 0.92 -10.60 -9.20
CA ARG A 154 1.98 -11.53 -8.83
C ARG A 154 1.37 -12.92 -8.73
N THR A 155 1.73 -13.81 -9.64
CA THR A 155 1.11 -15.14 -9.76
C THR A 155 1.34 -16.01 -8.54
N GLU A 156 2.50 -15.88 -7.90
CA GLU A 156 2.85 -16.58 -6.66
C GLU A 156 1.98 -16.17 -5.46
N TRP A 157 1.28 -15.02 -5.57
CA TRP A 157 0.48 -14.45 -4.49
C TRP A 157 -0.97 -14.15 -4.92
N ALA A 158 -1.48 -14.83 -5.91
CA ALA A 158 -2.78 -14.55 -6.50
C ALA A 158 -3.96 -14.99 -5.62
N ASP A 159 -4.44 -14.09 -4.77
CA ASP A 159 -5.76 -14.24 -4.16
C ASP A 159 -6.83 -13.81 -5.17
N GLN A 160 -7.61 -14.79 -5.66
CA GLN A 160 -8.63 -14.55 -6.68
C GLN A 160 -9.75 -13.62 -6.19
N GLN A 161 -10.08 -13.62 -4.90
CA GLN A 161 -11.10 -12.73 -4.34
C GLN A 161 -10.59 -11.28 -4.37
N ALA A 162 -9.35 -11.06 -3.95
CA ALA A 162 -8.73 -9.75 -4.02
C ALA A 162 -8.62 -9.26 -5.48
N ILE A 163 -8.21 -10.11 -6.42
CA ILE A 163 -8.14 -9.75 -7.84
C ILE A 163 -9.52 -9.34 -8.37
N ASN A 164 -10.56 -10.11 -8.08
CA ASN A 164 -11.93 -9.81 -8.50
C ASN A 164 -12.46 -8.54 -7.86
N LYS A 165 -12.11 -8.25 -6.61
CA LYS A 165 -12.42 -6.98 -5.92
C LYS A 165 -11.91 -5.78 -6.73
N TYR A 166 -10.65 -5.83 -7.20
CA TYR A 166 -10.07 -4.70 -7.96
C TYR A 166 -10.55 -4.65 -9.41
N ARG A 167 -10.83 -5.79 -10.05
CA ARG A 167 -11.53 -5.81 -11.35
C ARG A 167 -12.90 -5.13 -11.25
N GLY A 168 -13.68 -5.44 -10.22
CA GLY A 168 -14.96 -4.79 -9.95
C GLY A 168 -14.87 -3.28 -9.69
N ARG A 169 -13.69 -2.78 -9.33
CA ARG A 169 -13.35 -1.36 -9.18
C ARG A 169 -12.78 -0.73 -10.45
N GLY A 170 -12.85 -1.44 -11.58
CA GLY A 170 -12.41 -0.93 -12.88
C GLY A 170 -10.92 -1.03 -13.17
N PHE A 171 -10.16 -1.83 -12.38
CA PHE A 171 -8.75 -2.07 -12.66
C PHE A 171 -8.56 -3.21 -13.67
N ALA A 172 -7.73 -2.97 -14.67
CA ALA A 172 -7.22 -4.03 -15.54
C ALA A 172 -6.17 -4.83 -14.77
N MET A 173 -6.53 -6.06 -14.35
CA MET A 173 -5.63 -6.95 -13.63
C MET A 173 -4.95 -7.87 -14.63
N VAL A 174 -3.71 -7.54 -15.00
CA VAL A 174 -2.91 -8.24 -16.01
C VAL A 174 -1.93 -9.22 -15.34
N TYR A 175 -1.60 -10.30 -16.04
CA TYR A 175 -0.76 -11.37 -15.50
C TYR A 175 0.63 -11.40 -16.14
N THR A 176 0.80 -10.70 -17.24
CA THR A 176 2.07 -10.63 -17.95
C THR A 176 2.53 -9.19 -18.14
N PRO A 177 3.81 -8.90 -18.05
CA PRO A 177 4.33 -7.56 -18.24
C PRO A 177 3.99 -6.94 -19.59
N VAL A 178 3.85 -7.75 -20.64
CA VAL A 178 3.55 -7.29 -22.00
C VAL A 178 2.16 -6.64 -22.15
N GLU A 179 1.27 -6.90 -21.21
CA GLU A 179 -0.08 -6.31 -21.15
C GLU A 179 -0.11 -4.95 -20.43
N LEU A 180 1.02 -4.55 -19.80
CA LEU A 180 1.11 -3.29 -19.08
C LEU A 180 1.10 -2.09 -20.03
N PRO A 181 0.46 -0.97 -19.64
CA PRO A 181 0.54 0.26 -20.40
C PRO A 181 2.00 0.71 -20.62
N LYS A 182 2.32 1.12 -21.82
CA LYS A 182 3.66 1.61 -22.22
C LYS A 182 4.79 0.60 -21.97
N TYR A 183 4.48 -0.70 -21.94
CA TYR A 183 5.51 -1.73 -21.83
C TYR A 183 6.33 -1.79 -23.11
N GLU A 184 7.63 -1.65 -22.98
CA GLU A 184 8.57 -1.79 -24.10
C GLU A 184 9.07 -3.24 -24.15
N ARG A 185 8.73 -3.93 -25.25
CA ARG A 185 9.12 -5.35 -25.44
C ARG A 185 10.62 -5.53 -25.58
N THR A 186 11.28 -4.53 -26.16
CA THR A 186 12.74 -4.51 -26.32
C THR A 186 13.35 -3.53 -25.33
N HIS A 187 13.96 -4.01 -24.27
CA HIS A 187 14.61 -3.18 -23.26
C HIS A 187 15.77 -3.90 -22.60
N ALA A 188 16.67 -3.15 -21.98
CA ALA A 188 17.72 -3.72 -21.14
C ALA A 188 17.10 -4.33 -19.87
N CYS A 189 17.01 -5.67 -19.85
CA CYS A 189 16.37 -6.40 -18.75
C CYS A 189 17.10 -6.12 -17.42
N GLY A 190 16.33 -5.82 -16.38
CA GLY A 190 16.83 -5.43 -15.06
C GLY A 190 17.23 -3.96 -14.92
N MET A 191 17.31 -3.21 -16.01
CA MET A 191 17.73 -1.80 -15.98
C MET A 191 16.61 -0.82 -16.39
N HIS A 192 15.71 -1.25 -17.26
CA HIS A 192 14.64 -0.40 -17.77
C HIS A 192 13.53 -0.21 -16.71
N TRP A 193 12.98 0.99 -16.61
CA TRP A 193 11.96 1.36 -15.62
C TRP A 193 10.69 0.48 -15.63
N GLY A 194 10.28 0.01 -16.80
CA GLY A 194 9.12 -0.89 -16.96
C GLY A 194 9.45 -2.36 -16.77
N CYS A 195 10.71 -2.70 -16.51
CA CYS A 195 11.14 -4.08 -16.34
C CYS A 195 10.78 -4.62 -14.97
N VAL A 196 10.04 -5.73 -14.91
CA VAL A 196 9.66 -6.39 -13.65
C VAL A 196 10.85 -6.97 -12.89
N LYS A 197 11.99 -7.16 -13.57
CA LYS A 197 13.26 -7.62 -12.96
C LYS A 197 14.16 -6.46 -12.52
N ALA A 198 13.77 -5.22 -12.78
CA ALA A 198 14.54 -4.08 -12.31
C ALA A 198 14.54 -4.01 -10.78
N ARG A 199 15.72 -3.77 -10.21
CA ARG A 199 15.82 -3.46 -8.79
C ARG A 199 15.22 -2.08 -8.55
N ARG A 200 14.24 -2.02 -7.68
CA ARG A 200 13.55 -0.81 -7.25
C ARG A 200 13.98 -0.42 -5.84
N GLU A 201 13.94 0.85 -5.55
CA GLU A 201 14.16 1.41 -4.22
C GLU A 201 13.09 2.46 -3.90
N LEU A 202 12.78 2.68 -2.62
CA LEU A 202 11.69 3.59 -2.20
C LEU A 202 11.83 5.03 -2.72
N HIS A 203 13.04 5.42 -3.05
CA HIS A 203 13.37 6.80 -3.45
C HIS A 203 13.84 6.90 -4.90
N ASP A 204 13.61 5.84 -5.69
CA ASP A 204 13.86 5.93 -7.12
C ASP A 204 12.87 6.89 -7.79
N ASP A 205 13.27 7.44 -8.93
CA ASP A 205 12.47 8.41 -9.71
C ASP A 205 11.15 7.81 -10.27
N LEU A 206 10.94 6.52 -10.08
CA LEU A 206 9.77 5.78 -10.54
C LEU A 206 8.68 5.68 -9.47
N THR A 207 8.97 6.08 -8.26
CA THR A 207 8.03 6.12 -7.14
C THR A 207 7.38 7.50 -7.07
N LEU A 208 6.05 7.55 -7.07
CA LEU A 208 5.34 8.79 -6.78
C LEU A 208 5.38 9.05 -5.27
N PHE A 209 5.90 10.20 -4.90
CA PHE A 209 5.88 10.70 -3.54
C PHE A 209 5.15 12.04 -3.48
N VAL A 210 4.13 12.13 -2.63
CA VAL A 210 3.39 13.36 -2.36
C VAL A 210 3.59 13.72 -0.88
N PRO A 211 4.51 14.64 -0.55
CA PRO A 211 4.79 15.02 0.82
C PRO A 211 3.62 15.77 1.46
N PHE A 212 3.51 15.68 2.77
CA PHE A 212 2.71 16.61 3.57
C PHE A 212 3.55 17.85 3.88
N GLU A 213 2.95 19.03 3.77
CA GLU A 213 3.66 20.31 3.85
C GLU A 213 3.86 20.84 5.30
N ASP A 214 3.47 20.05 6.31
CA ASP A 214 3.56 20.45 7.72
C ASP A 214 5.00 20.33 8.24
N GLU A 215 5.58 21.45 8.68
CA GLU A 215 6.93 21.49 9.26
C GLU A 215 7.07 20.64 10.54
N GLU A 216 6.00 20.45 11.31
CA GLU A 216 5.99 19.70 12.58
C GLU A 216 6.44 18.24 12.41
N PHE A 217 6.19 17.64 11.26
CA PHE A 217 6.55 16.24 10.95
C PHE A 217 7.70 16.12 9.94
N ASN A 218 8.33 17.23 9.58
CA ASN A 218 9.53 17.26 8.74
C ASN A 218 10.79 16.85 9.53
N ILE A 219 10.71 15.73 10.22
CA ILE A 219 11.91 15.09 10.76
C ILE A 219 12.66 14.52 9.58
N HIS A 220 13.90 14.97 9.45
CA HIS A 220 14.87 14.70 8.40
C HIS A 220 14.60 13.43 7.61
N THR A 221 14.23 13.61 6.36
CA THR A 221 13.96 12.53 5.38
C THR A 221 15.21 11.69 5.05
N GLU A 222 16.33 11.97 5.67
CA GLU A 222 17.62 11.29 5.42
C GLU A 222 17.71 9.88 5.99
N GLU A 223 16.91 9.51 6.99
CA GLU A 223 16.77 8.13 7.48
C GLU A 223 15.69 7.33 6.74
N ARG A 224 15.33 7.75 5.53
CA ARG A 224 14.39 6.99 4.73
C ARG A 224 14.95 5.60 4.52
N MET A 225 14.23 4.64 5.06
CA MET A 225 14.56 3.23 5.02
C MET A 225 15.01 2.81 3.62
N ARG A 226 16.21 2.27 3.49
CA ARG A 226 16.67 1.65 2.24
C ARG A 226 15.93 0.33 2.07
N VAL A 227 14.73 0.40 1.53
CA VAL A 227 13.96 -0.77 1.13
C VAL A 227 14.13 -0.93 -0.37
N GLY A 228 14.78 -2.00 -0.75
CA GLY A 228 14.91 -2.40 -2.14
C GLY A 228 14.09 -3.67 -2.41
N TRP A 229 13.53 -3.78 -3.61
CA TRP A 229 12.80 -4.97 -4.04
C TRP A 229 12.94 -5.21 -5.53
N VAL A 230 12.55 -6.41 -5.95
CA VAL A 230 12.34 -6.78 -7.34
C VAL A 230 10.91 -7.30 -7.45
N LEU A 231 10.15 -6.86 -8.45
CA LEU A 231 8.73 -7.19 -8.53
C LEU A 231 8.51 -8.66 -8.83
N GLN A 232 9.26 -9.21 -9.78
CA GLN A 232 9.18 -10.63 -10.18
C GLN A 232 10.55 -11.15 -10.58
N ASN A 233 10.96 -12.25 -9.98
CA ASN A 233 12.25 -12.88 -10.29
C ASN A 233 12.14 -13.94 -11.40
N GLU A 234 10.98 -14.58 -11.57
CA GLU A 234 10.81 -15.79 -12.40
C GLU A 234 10.20 -15.54 -13.78
N HIS A 235 9.49 -14.41 -13.99
CA HIS A 235 8.90 -14.13 -15.29
C HIS A 235 9.94 -13.66 -16.31
N LYS A 236 9.85 -14.25 -17.50
CA LYS A 236 10.56 -13.76 -18.68
C LYS A 236 10.07 -12.36 -19.00
N CYS A 237 10.94 -11.39 -18.86
CA CYS A 237 10.62 -9.98 -19.03
C CYS A 237 10.45 -9.59 -20.50
N SER A 238 11.16 -10.25 -21.37
CA SER A 238 11.08 -10.16 -22.83
C SER A 238 10.90 -11.55 -23.44
N LEU A 239 10.37 -11.61 -24.62
CA LEU A 239 10.52 -12.81 -25.44
C LEU A 239 12.01 -13.12 -25.45
N GLU A 240 12.39 -14.27 -24.90
CA GLU A 240 13.77 -14.75 -25.02
C GLU A 240 14.17 -14.59 -26.47
N HIS A 241 15.32 -13.98 -26.67
CA HIS A 241 15.99 -14.09 -27.93
C HIS A 241 16.21 -15.60 -28.13
N SER A 242 15.36 -16.20 -28.98
CA SER A 242 15.66 -17.47 -29.62
C SER A 242 16.94 -17.20 -30.43
N GLY A 243 18.06 -17.47 -29.80
CA GLY A 243 19.34 -17.55 -30.49
C GLY A 243 19.44 -18.85 -31.27
#